data_e57c75d57171cbe263479eaa90971213
#
_entry.id   e57c75d57171cbe263479eaa90971213
#
_cell.length_a   1.000
_cell.length_b   1.000
_cell.length_c   1.000
_cell.angle_alpha   90.00
_cell.angle_beta   90.00
_cell.angle_gamma   90.00
#
_symmetry.space_group_name_H-M   'P 1'
#
loop_
_entity.id
_entity.type
_entity.pdbx_description
1 polymer ?
#
loop_
_entity_poly.entity_id
_entity_poly.type
_entity_poly.pdbx_seq_one_letter_code
_entity_poly.pdbx_strand_id
1 'polypeptide(L)'
;NIRRAIAWAKYAKEKGKITIMGGPHASVDQGVFLDTGHFDYVLKGEAEYTLPQLLKAIDGNDEAAIMEIPGVASMRDRELWVDNEAPPLIKKLDELPAPARHLLPMESYFQNNPEHLIYIFTTRGCPFKCIFCQKELTGRGFRVRSTEAIVDELEHIIKAYDPGVILFVDEILTLRKKRIHEMCDEILRRGLKFEWVANTRADCVDYPLLKHMHRAGCRRIYYGWESGSQRMLDVLKKDLTPEVIINAARMTRRAGIWAKVYLIVGSPGETKADVAETEKVLRLAGPDLIRISVFNPLIGTESWDAYEANLDMDDLSENYVSSNRSGYRHENFSQIELEELRKNMVRSYERWYYAMPQRLRRVWERALYYSENPLYGRKRVGRMIGLVPPPQRHVVTSHH
;
A
#
# COMPACT_ATOMS: atom_id res chain seq x y z
N ASN A 1 -7.33 11.01 5.93
CA ASN A 1 -8.38 11.79 5.24
C ASN A 1 -9.66 11.88 6.07
N ILE A 2 -9.48 11.92 7.40
CA ILE A 2 -10.55 11.92 8.42
C ILE A 2 -11.54 13.06 8.17
N ARG A 3 -11.05 14.31 7.97
CA ARG A 3 -11.92 15.48 7.71
C ARG A 3 -12.90 15.27 6.54
N ARG A 4 -12.42 14.64 5.45
CA ARG A 4 -13.32 14.33 4.32
C ARG A 4 -14.34 13.26 4.67
N ALA A 5 -13.95 12.22 5.43
CA ALA A 5 -14.89 11.21 5.89
C ALA A 5 -15.98 11.83 6.78
N ILE A 6 -15.58 12.68 7.74
CA ILE A 6 -16.52 13.42 8.59
C ILE A 6 -17.45 14.32 7.77
N ALA A 7 -16.92 15.08 6.81
CA ALA A 7 -17.73 15.96 5.97
C ALA A 7 -18.76 15.16 5.13
N TRP A 8 -18.37 14.02 4.57
CA TRP A 8 -19.29 13.14 3.84
C TRP A 8 -20.33 12.49 4.75
N ALA A 9 -19.93 12.05 5.96
CA ALA A 9 -20.84 11.49 6.93
C ALA A 9 -21.88 12.52 7.38
N LYS A 10 -21.45 13.75 7.67
CA LYS A 10 -22.35 14.88 7.98
C LYS A 10 -23.37 15.07 6.88
N TYR A 11 -22.93 15.18 5.63
CA TYR A 11 -23.83 15.34 4.48
C TYR A 11 -24.82 14.16 4.35
N ALA A 12 -24.35 12.92 4.56
CA ALA A 12 -25.21 11.74 4.51
C ALA A 12 -26.27 11.77 5.63
N LYS A 13 -25.89 12.19 6.85
CA LYS A 13 -26.82 12.36 7.98
C LYS A 13 -27.90 13.41 7.67
N GLU A 14 -27.55 14.54 7.06
CA GLU A 14 -28.51 15.58 6.63
C GLU A 14 -29.51 15.04 5.59
N LYS A 15 -29.15 13.95 4.88
CA LYS A 15 -30.03 13.21 3.94
C LYS A 15 -30.75 12.03 4.58
N GLY A 16 -30.70 11.89 5.90
CA GLY A 16 -31.33 10.79 6.63
C GLY A 16 -30.72 9.42 6.36
N LYS A 17 -29.43 9.35 5.99
CA LYS A 17 -28.73 8.10 5.72
C LYS A 17 -28.01 7.59 6.96
N ILE A 18 -27.99 6.28 7.11
CA ILE A 18 -27.16 5.60 8.11
C ILE A 18 -25.70 5.64 7.65
N THR A 19 -24.82 5.96 8.57
CA THR A 19 -23.40 6.15 8.31
C THR A 19 -22.57 5.15 9.11
N ILE A 20 -21.72 4.40 8.40
CA ILE A 20 -20.86 3.38 8.98
C ILE A 20 -19.42 3.70 8.61
N MET A 21 -18.52 3.70 9.59
CA MET A 21 -17.08 3.89 9.39
C MET A 21 -16.31 2.61 9.68
N GLY A 22 -15.27 2.35 8.92
CA GLY A 22 -14.36 1.23 9.16
C GLY A 22 -12.96 1.53 8.64
N GLY A 23 -12.08 0.56 8.74
CA GLY A 23 -10.70 0.64 8.27
C GLY A 23 -9.68 0.86 9.39
N PRO A 24 -8.38 1.02 9.05
CA PRO A 24 -7.30 0.96 10.04
C PRO A 24 -7.43 1.97 11.18
N HIS A 25 -7.76 3.22 10.88
CA HIS A 25 -7.90 4.25 11.91
C HIS A 25 -9.10 3.99 12.83
N ALA A 26 -10.25 3.69 12.24
CA ALA A 26 -11.46 3.38 13.00
C ALA A 26 -11.32 2.12 13.89
N SER A 27 -10.43 1.21 13.53
CA SER A 27 -10.14 0.00 14.32
C SER A 27 -9.31 0.30 15.58
N VAL A 28 -8.62 1.43 15.62
CA VAL A 28 -7.74 1.83 16.74
C VAL A 28 -8.40 2.89 17.60
N ASP A 29 -9.03 3.88 16.97
CA ASP A 29 -9.65 5.01 17.64
C ASP A 29 -11.04 5.27 17.02
N GLN A 30 -12.04 4.60 17.57
CA GLN A 30 -13.43 4.78 17.18
C GLN A 30 -14.00 6.11 17.68
N GLY A 31 -13.48 6.64 18.79
CA GLY A 31 -13.94 7.88 19.40
C GLY A 31 -13.85 9.07 18.44
N VAL A 32 -12.74 9.19 17.74
CA VAL A 32 -12.52 10.26 16.71
C VAL A 32 -13.66 10.37 15.69
N PHE A 33 -14.39 9.30 15.45
CA PHE A 33 -15.53 9.29 14.53
C PHE A 33 -16.86 9.41 15.26
N LEU A 34 -17.07 8.66 16.33
CA LEU A 34 -18.33 8.61 17.07
C LEU A 34 -18.63 9.96 17.77
N ASP A 35 -17.62 10.61 18.36
CA ASP A 35 -17.77 11.89 19.06
C ASP A 35 -18.25 13.03 18.15
N THR A 36 -18.09 12.89 16.84
CA THR A 36 -18.61 13.86 15.88
C THR A 36 -20.14 13.87 15.79
N GLY A 37 -20.80 12.78 16.22
CA GLY A 37 -22.22 12.55 16.07
C GLY A 37 -22.67 12.35 14.61
N HIS A 38 -21.71 12.19 13.68
CA HIS A 38 -22.01 12.02 12.26
C HIS A 38 -21.92 10.56 11.79
N PHE A 39 -21.45 9.64 12.63
CA PHE A 39 -21.41 8.22 12.36
C PHE A 39 -22.34 7.48 13.32
N ASP A 40 -23.19 6.63 12.75
CA ASP A 40 -24.08 5.76 13.54
C ASP A 40 -23.32 4.57 14.11
N TYR A 41 -22.43 4.02 13.30
CA TYR A 41 -21.65 2.85 13.67
C TYR A 41 -20.20 2.97 13.22
N VAL A 42 -19.31 2.36 14.00
CA VAL A 42 -17.92 2.10 13.63
C VAL A 42 -17.69 0.60 13.67
N LEU A 43 -17.00 0.07 12.64
CA LEU A 43 -16.57 -1.33 12.56
C LEU A 43 -15.07 -1.45 12.76
N LYS A 44 -14.67 -2.20 13.77
CA LYS A 44 -13.26 -2.54 14.07
C LYS A 44 -12.84 -3.83 13.35
N GLY A 45 -11.58 -3.91 12.95
CA GLY A 45 -10.99 -5.11 12.33
C GLY A 45 -11.46 -5.42 10.91
N GLU A 46 -11.37 -6.69 10.55
CA GLU A 46 -11.80 -7.20 9.23
C GLU A 46 -13.32 -7.32 9.17
N ALA A 47 -13.95 -6.53 8.31
CA ALA A 47 -15.41 -6.32 8.34
C ALA A 47 -16.20 -7.20 7.36
N GLU A 48 -15.57 -8.10 6.62
CA GLU A 48 -16.24 -8.87 5.57
C GLU A 48 -17.40 -9.73 6.06
N TYR A 49 -17.36 -10.20 7.31
CA TYR A 49 -18.45 -10.95 7.91
C TYR A 49 -19.34 -10.09 8.82
N THR A 50 -18.76 -9.10 9.49
CA THR A 50 -19.49 -8.29 10.47
C THR A 50 -20.35 -7.21 9.81
N LEU A 51 -19.89 -6.59 8.71
CA LEU A 51 -20.68 -5.59 7.99
C LEU A 51 -22.01 -6.16 7.45
N PRO A 52 -22.06 -7.32 6.78
CA PRO A 52 -23.34 -7.92 6.37
C PRO A 52 -24.28 -8.24 7.53
N GLN A 53 -23.74 -8.68 8.68
CA GLN A 53 -24.54 -8.93 9.89
C GLN A 53 -25.13 -7.63 10.43
N LEU A 54 -24.32 -6.56 10.52
CA LEU A 54 -24.78 -5.24 10.95
C LEU A 54 -25.89 -4.70 10.04
N LEU A 55 -25.69 -4.75 8.72
CA LEU A 55 -26.69 -4.28 7.76
C LEU A 55 -28.01 -5.05 7.90
N LYS A 56 -27.96 -6.37 8.06
CA LYS A 56 -29.15 -7.19 8.28
C LYS A 56 -29.87 -6.85 9.59
N ALA A 57 -29.13 -6.63 10.66
CA ALA A 57 -29.69 -6.26 11.96
C ALA A 57 -30.34 -4.85 11.91
N ILE A 58 -29.72 -3.91 11.20
CA ILE A 58 -30.26 -2.56 10.97
C ILE A 58 -31.58 -2.64 10.17
N ASP A 59 -31.60 -3.38 9.07
CA ASP A 59 -32.81 -3.55 8.24
C ASP A 59 -33.95 -4.20 9.00
N GLY A 60 -33.62 -5.12 9.93
CA GLY A 60 -34.57 -5.80 10.81
C GLY A 60 -34.98 -4.99 12.05
N ASN A 61 -34.41 -3.81 12.29
CA ASN A 61 -34.51 -3.06 13.55
C ASN A 61 -34.20 -3.92 14.79
N ASP A 62 -33.23 -4.85 14.67
CA ASP A 62 -32.85 -5.81 15.71
C ASP A 62 -31.68 -5.25 16.54
N GLU A 63 -32.00 -4.42 17.53
CA GLU A 63 -31.00 -3.83 18.42
C GLU A 63 -30.25 -4.89 19.24
N ALA A 64 -30.93 -5.97 19.65
CA ALA A 64 -30.30 -7.03 20.41
C ALA A 64 -29.22 -7.73 19.56
N ALA A 65 -29.49 -7.98 18.28
CA ALA A 65 -28.49 -8.53 17.37
C ALA A 65 -27.32 -7.54 17.17
N ILE A 66 -27.54 -6.23 17.05
CA ILE A 66 -26.46 -5.24 16.91
C ILE A 66 -25.50 -5.29 18.10
N MET A 67 -26.02 -5.44 19.32
CA MET A 67 -25.22 -5.48 20.55
C MET A 67 -24.29 -6.70 20.62
N GLU A 68 -24.56 -7.76 19.87
CA GLU A 68 -23.78 -9.01 19.87
C GLU A 68 -22.78 -9.10 18.70
N ILE A 69 -22.83 -8.17 17.71
CA ILE A 69 -21.95 -8.24 16.54
C ILE A 69 -20.51 -7.82 16.92
N PRO A 70 -19.51 -8.71 16.76
CA PRO A 70 -18.13 -8.37 17.06
C PRO A 70 -17.64 -7.17 16.25
N GLY A 71 -16.89 -6.29 16.90
CA GLY A 71 -16.26 -5.13 16.27
C GLY A 71 -17.17 -3.94 16.06
N VAL A 72 -18.47 -4.02 16.39
CA VAL A 72 -19.37 -2.87 16.33
C VAL A 72 -19.13 -1.94 17.51
N ALA A 73 -18.98 -0.64 17.22
CA ALA A 73 -19.07 0.42 18.21
C ALA A 73 -20.10 1.46 17.77
N SER A 74 -20.87 2.02 18.72
CA SER A 74 -21.90 3.02 18.49
C SER A 74 -22.15 3.87 19.73
N MET A 75 -22.62 5.11 19.55
CA MET A 75 -23.02 6.01 20.63
C MET A 75 -24.50 6.36 20.51
N ARG A 76 -25.19 6.53 21.66
CA ARG A 76 -26.53 7.11 21.79
C ARG A 76 -26.50 8.20 22.85
N ASP A 77 -27.12 9.31 22.57
CA ASP A 77 -27.20 10.45 23.50
C ASP A 77 -25.82 10.88 24.05
N ARG A 78 -24.78 10.75 23.24
CA ARG A 78 -23.37 11.02 23.59
C ARG A 78 -22.77 10.05 24.62
N GLU A 79 -23.42 8.92 24.85
CA GLU A 79 -22.91 7.82 25.66
C GLU A 79 -22.61 6.62 24.81
N LEU A 80 -21.59 5.86 25.19
CA LEU A 80 -21.20 4.64 24.48
C LEU A 80 -22.30 3.59 24.67
N TRP A 81 -23.01 3.24 23.58
CA TRP A 81 -24.09 2.26 23.61
C TRP A 81 -23.59 0.83 23.35
N VAL A 82 -22.67 0.69 22.40
CA VAL A 82 -22.01 -0.59 22.05
C VAL A 82 -20.53 -0.33 21.82
N ASP A 83 -19.67 -1.21 22.32
CA ASP A 83 -18.24 -1.21 22.04
C ASP A 83 -17.66 -2.62 22.10
N ASN A 84 -17.98 -3.43 21.11
CA ASN A 84 -17.56 -4.82 21.05
C ASN A 84 -16.10 -4.95 20.62
N GLU A 85 -15.41 -5.96 21.15
CA GLU A 85 -14.08 -6.34 20.71
C GLU A 85 -14.03 -6.64 19.21
N ALA A 86 -12.89 -6.34 18.59
CA ALA A 86 -12.68 -6.65 17.18
C ALA A 86 -12.88 -8.14 16.89
N PRO A 87 -13.44 -8.52 15.74
CA PRO A 87 -13.64 -9.91 15.38
C PRO A 87 -12.29 -10.64 15.25
N PRO A 88 -12.24 -11.95 15.45
CA PRO A 88 -11.07 -12.75 15.13
C PRO A 88 -10.67 -12.58 13.67
N LEU A 89 -9.37 -12.54 13.42
CA LEU A 89 -8.83 -12.43 12.05
C LEU A 89 -9.32 -13.59 11.16
N ILE A 90 -9.74 -13.28 9.95
CA ILE A 90 -10.22 -14.25 8.96
C ILE A 90 -9.08 -15.18 8.56
N LYS A 91 -9.16 -16.45 8.94
CA LYS A 91 -8.07 -17.43 8.72
C LYS A 91 -8.02 -17.94 7.29
N LYS A 92 -9.17 -18.18 6.67
CA LYS A 92 -9.31 -18.77 5.34
C LYS A 92 -9.70 -17.71 4.32
N LEU A 93 -8.69 -17.12 3.68
CA LEU A 93 -8.92 -15.99 2.76
C LEU A 93 -9.60 -16.40 1.44
N ASP A 94 -9.53 -17.68 1.06
CA ASP A 94 -10.19 -18.19 -0.15
C ASP A 94 -11.72 -18.35 0.02
N GLU A 95 -12.24 -18.33 1.26
CA GLU A 95 -13.68 -18.33 1.52
C GLU A 95 -14.31 -16.94 1.30
N LEU A 96 -13.49 -15.89 1.21
CA LEU A 96 -13.98 -14.55 0.92
C LEU A 96 -14.39 -14.44 -0.55
N PRO A 97 -15.50 -13.76 -0.84
CA PRO A 97 -15.90 -13.50 -2.21
C PRO A 97 -14.86 -12.62 -2.92
N ALA A 98 -14.76 -12.78 -4.23
CA ALA A 98 -13.94 -11.89 -5.04
C ALA A 98 -14.45 -10.43 -4.94
N PRO A 99 -13.54 -9.44 -4.94
CA PRO A 99 -13.95 -8.03 -4.92
C PRO A 99 -14.91 -7.69 -6.06
N ALA A 100 -16.03 -7.06 -5.74
CA ALA A 100 -17.11 -6.72 -6.67
C ALA A 100 -16.74 -5.53 -7.58
N ARG A 101 -15.64 -5.65 -8.34
CA ARG A 101 -15.12 -4.59 -9.22
C ARG A 101 -16.11 -4.14 -10.28
N HIS A 102 -17.04 -5.01 -10.68
CA HIS A 102 -18.11 -4.70 -11.62
C HIS A 102 -19.11 -3.65 -11.12
N LEU A 103 -19.16 -3.40 -9.81
CA LEU A 103 -19.97 -2.33 -9.21
C LEU A 103 -19.25 -0.97 -9.20
N LEU A 104 -17.97 -0.93 -9.59
CA LEU A 104 -17.19 0.29 -9.63
C LEU A 104 -17.14 0.87 -11.04
N PRO A 105 -17.07 2.20 -11.20
CA PRO A 105 -16.90 2.83 -12.50
C PRO A 105 -15.44 2.69 -12.97
N MET A 106 -15.00 1.46 -13.29
CA MET A 106 -13.61 1.12 -13.59
C MET A 106 -13.01 1.99 -14.69
N GLU A 107 -13.81 2.38 -15.70
CA GLU A 107 -13.37 3.28 -16.76
C GLU A 107 -12.92 4.65 -16.21
N SER A 108 -13.66 5.21 -15.25
CA SER A 108 -13.29 6.48 -14.60
C SER A 108 -11.98 6.36 -13.80
N TYR A 109 -11.76 5.21 -13.18
CA TYR A 109 -10.47 4.94 -12.50
C TYR A 109 -9.32 4.90 -13.51
N PHE A 110 -9.51 4.29 -14.66
CA PHE A 110 -8.47 4.19 -15.70
C PHE A 110 -8.19 5.52 -16.40
N GLN A 111 -9.19 6.35 -16.63
CA GLN A 111 -9.00 7.69 -17.20
C GLN A 111 -8.09 8.56 -16.33
N ASN A 112 -8.18 8.40 -15.01
CA ASN A 112 -7.35 9.14 -14.03
C ASN A 112 -6.04 8.43 -13.66
N ASN A 113 -5.80 7.24 -14.20
CA ASN A 113 -4.62 6.44 -13.95
C ASN A 113 -3.98 5.97 -15.26
N PRO A 114 -2.94 6.66 -15.76
CA PRO A 114 -2.30 6.34 -17.05
C PRO A 114 -1.74 4.91 -17.14
N GLU A 115 -1.45 4.27 -16.00
CA GLU A 115 -0.98 2.89 -15.97
C GLU A 115 -2.13 1.87 -15.98
N HIS A 116 -3.40 2.27 -15.93
CA HIS A 116 -4.56 1.38 -15.79
C HIS A 116 -4.36 0.34 -14.69
N LEU A 117 -3.98 0.84 -13.51
CA LEU A 117 -3.56 0.02 -12.39
C LEU A 117 -4.75 -0.64 -11.69
N ILE A 118 -4.67 -1.95 -11.49
CA ILE A 118 -5.60 -2.71 -10.64
C ILE A 118 -4.82 -3.31 -9.46
N TYR A 119 -5.49 -3.36 -8.32
CA TYR A 119 -4.94 -3.90 -7.08
C TYR A 119 -5.46 -5.30 -6.80
N ILE A 120 -4.58 -6.17 -6.27
CA ILE A 120 -4.91 -7.50 -5.79
C ILE A 120 -4.22 -7.76 -4.44
N PHE A 121 -4.93 -8.41 -3.53
CA PHE A 121 -4.37 -8.95 -2.29
C PHE A 121 -4.25 -10.47 -2.40
N THR A 122 -3.10 -11.01 -2.02
CA THR A 122 -2.87 -12.45 -1.95
C THR A 122 -2.54 -12.94 -0.56
N THR A 123 -2.25 -12.01 0.34
CA THR A 123 -1.93 -12.27 1.76
C THR A 123 -2.51 -11.17 2.64
N ARG A 124 -2.67 -11.47 3.92
CA ARG A 124 -2.95 -10.49 4.98
C ARG A 124 -2.05 -10.75 6.18
N GLY A 125 -1.61 -9.66 6.81
CA GLY A 125 -0.79 -9.67 7.99
C GLY A 125 0.71 -9.79 7.70
N CYS A 126 1.50 -9.28 8.64
CA CYS A 126 2.96 -9.22 8.54
C CYS A 126 3.59 -9.54 9.90
N PRO A 127 4.50 -10.53 10.00
CA PRO A 127 5.05 -10.97 11.28
C PRO A 127 6.12 -10.02 11.86
N PHE A 128 6.60 -9.05 11.07
CA PHE A 128 7.67 -8.14 11.50
C PHE A 128 7.19 -7.07 12.48
N LYS A 129 8.13 -6.54 13.29
CA LYS A 129 7.86 -5.68 14.44
C LYS A 129 8.24 -4.22 14.22
N CYS A 130 8.24 -3.73 12.98
CA CYS A 130 8.58 -2.33 12.70
C CYS A 130 7.69 -1.39 13.52
N ILE A 131 8.29 -0.46 14.28
CA ILE A 131 7.60 0.38 15.27
C ILE A 131 6.58 1.35 14.64
N PHE A 132 6.78 1.76 13.40
CA PHE A 132 5.95 2.72 12.67
C PHE A 132 4.77 2.09 11.92
N CYS A 133 4.68 0.75 11.91
CA CYS A 133 3.76 0.04 11.03
C CYS A 133 2.52 -0.43 11.79
N GLN A 134 1.36 0.13 11.39
CA GLN A 134 0.07 -0.24 11.95
C GLN A 134 -0.33 -1.65 11.50
N LYS A 135 -0.73 -2.51 12.45
CA LYS A 135 -1.11 -3.91 12.24
C LYS A 135 -2.51 -4.25 12.75
N GLU A 136 -3.23 -3.27 13.27
CA GLU A 136 -4.51 -3.50 13.94
C GLU A 136 -5.58 -4.09 13.02
N LEU A 137 -5.56 -3.75 11.74
CA LEU A 137 -6.54 -4.29 10.78
C LEU A 137 -6.24 -5.73 10.37
N THR A 138 -4.98 -6.03 9.97
CA THR A 138 -4.61 -7.31 9.35
C THR A 138 -3.84 -8.24 10.28
N GLY A 139 -3.40 -7.74 11.44
CA GLY A 139 -2.67 -8.48 12.46
C GLY A 139 -1.25 -8.89 12.07
N ARG A 140 -0.61 -9.61 12.99
CA ARG A 140 0.76 -10.14 12.79
C ARG A 140 0.77 -11.56 12.19
N GLY A 141 -0.37 -12.23 12.16
CA GLY A 141 -0.51 -13.58 11.59
C GLY A 141 -0.48 -13.54 10.06
N PHE A 142 0.53 -14.14 9.45
CA PHE A 142 0.63 -14.21 7.99
C PHE A 142 -0.32 -15.24 7.41
N ARG A 143 -1.38 -14.79 6.76
CA ARG A 143 -2.43 -15.58 6.12
C ARG A 143 -2.35 -15.45 4.62
N VAL A 144 -2.62 -16.52 3.89
CA VAL A 144 -2.41 -16.58 2.44
C VAL A 144 -3.65 -17.11 1.72
N ARG A 145 -3.85 -16.65 0.51
CA ARG A 145 -4.75 -17.29 -0.47
C ARG A 145 -4.03 -18.40 -1.20
N SER A 146 -4.77 -19.38 -1.69
CA SER A 146 -4.24 -20.43 -2.55
C SER A 146 -3.73 -19.86 -3.89
N THR A 147 -2.77 -20.54 -4.48
CA THR A 147 -2.24 -20.19 -5.80
C THR A 147 -3.33 -20.21 -6.86
N GLU A 148 -4.22 -21.18 -6.79
CA GLU A 148 -5.34 -21.35 -7.72
C GLU A 148 -6.30 -20.15 -7.64
N ALA A 149 -6.79 -19.80 -6.45
CA ALA A 149 -7.70 -18.66 -6.26
C ALA A 149 -7.09 -17.33 -6.72
N ILE A 150 -5.78 -17.14 -6.51
CA ILE A 150 -5.07 -15.95 -6.98
C ILE A 150 -5.02 -15.89 -8.50
N VAL A 151 -4.66 -17.01 -9.15
CA VAL A 151 -4.47 -17.01 -10.59
C VAL A 151 -5.83 -16.98 -11.33
N ASP A 152 -6.88 -17.55 -10.74
CA ASP A 152 -8.27 -17.41 -11.22
C ASP A 152 -8.71 -15.94 -11.20
N GLU A 153 -8.44 -15.21 -10.12
CA GLU A 153 -8.74 -13.77 -10.05
C GLU A 153 -7.91 -12.96 -11.04
N LEU A 154 -6.62 -13.28 -11.22
CA LEU A 154 -5.76 -12.64 -12.21
C LEU A 154 -6.30 -12.84 -13.64
N GLU A 155 -6.69 -14.07 -13.98
CA GLU A 155 -7.26 -14.39 -15.28
C GLU A 155 -8.57 -13.64 -15.53
N HIS A 156 -9.44 -13.57 -14.51
CA HIS A 156 -10.67 -12.77 -14.57
C HIS A 156 -10.37 -11.28 -14.79
N ILE A 157 -9.44 -10.69 -14.00
CA ILE A 157 -9.05 -9.27 -14.12
C ILE A 157 -8.51 -8.97 -15.52
N ILE A 158 -7.65 -9.82 -16.04
CA ILE A 158 -7.05 -9.64 -17.37
C ILE A 158 -8.12 -9.64 -18.45
N LYS A 159 -9.04 -10.61 -18.39
CA LYS A 159 -10.13 -10.75 -19.37
C LYS A 159 -11.16 -9.61 -19.29
N ALA A 160 -11.56 -9.24 -18.09
CA ALA A 160 -12.65 -8.28 -17.88
C ALA A 160 -12.22 -6.83 -18.04
N TYR A 161 -10.97 -6.48 -17.71
CA TYR A 161 -10.54 -5.08 -17.55
C TYR A 161 -9.32 -4.69 -18.39
N ASP A 162 -8.61 -5.61 -19.05
CA ASP A 162 -7.36 -5.35 -19.80
C ASP A 162 -6.42 -4.37 -19.07
N PRO A 163 -5.98 -4.66 -17.83
CA PRO A 163 -5.19 -3.72 -17.04
C PRO A 163 -3.83 -3.47 -17.67
N GLY A 164 -3.30 -2.26 -17.53
CA GLY A 164 -1.93 -1.96 -17.91
C GLY A 164 -0.92 -2.56 -16.93
N VAL A 165 -1.25 -2.56 -15.63
CA VAL A 165 -0.42 -3.13 -14.55
C VAL A 165 -1.30 -3.67 -13.43
N ILE A 166 -0.94 -4.81 -12.86
CA ILE A 166 -1.54 -5.32 -11.62
C ILE A 166 -0.54 -5.11 -10.47
N LEU A 167 -0.98 -4.44 -9.40
CA LEU A 167 -0.18 -4.27 -8.18
C LEU A 167 -0.65 -5.24 -7.10
N PHE A 168 0.26 -6.12 -6.69
CA PHE A 168 0.10 -6.93 -5.48
C PHE A 168 0.38 -6.05 -4.26
N VAL A 169 -0.68 -5.69 -3.54
CA VAL A 169 -0.60 -4.77 -2.40
C VAL A 169 -0.38 -5.46 -1.05
N ASP A 170 0.06 -6.71 -1.11
CA ASP A 170 0.50 -7.44 0.07
C ASP A 170 1.58 -6.67 0.82
N GLU A 171 1.61 -6.75 2.15
CA GLU A 171 2.68 -6.15 2.95
C GLU A 171 4.05 -6.76 2.59
N ILE A 172 4.09 -8.09 2.36
CA ILE A 172 5.31 -8.80 1.94
C ILE A 172 4.92 -9.99 1.06
N LEU A 173 4.81 -9.78 -0.23
CA LEU A 173 4.41 -10.83 -1.16
C LEU A 173 5.32 -12.07 -1.09
N THR A 174 6.63 -11.86 -0.99
CA THR A 174 7.64 -12.93 -1.14
C THR A 174 8.07 -13.59 0.17
N LEU A 175 7.33 -13.37 1.28
CA LEU A 175 7.68 -13.95 2.58
C LEU A 175 7.79 -15.50 2.51
N ARG A 176 6.90 -16.14 1.76
CA ARG A 176 6.95 -17.58 1.48
C ARG A 176 7.38 -17.80 0.02
N LYS A 177 8.67 -17.85 -0.23
CA LYS A 177 9.27 -17.95 -1.59
C LYS A 177 8.70 -19.10 -2.41
N LYS A 178 8.53 -20.29 -1.81
CA LYS A 178 7.95 -21.47 -2.48
C LYS A 178 6.60 -21.17 -3.11
N ARG A 179 5.70 -20.50 -2.36
CA ARG A 179 4.37 -20.10 -2.83
C ARG A 179 4.47 -19.18 -4.07
N ILE A 180 5.45 -18.28 -4.09
CA ILE A 180 5.62 -17.38 -5.24
C ILE A 180 6.17 -18.11 -6.46
N HIS A 181 7.03 -19.11 -6.27
CA HIS A 181 7.41 -20.01 -7.36
C HIS A 181 6.21 -20.73 -7.94
N GLU A 182 5.35 -21.32 -7.08
CA GLU A 182 4.11 -22.01 -7.50
C GLU A 182 3.16 -21.06 -8.25
N MET A 183 2.99 -19.81 -7.78
CA MET A 183 2.18 -18.79 -8.46
C MET A 183 2.77 -18.43 -9.84
N CYS A 184 4.07 -18.25 -9.93
CA CYS A 184 4.74 -17.97 -11.21
C CYS A 184 4.61 -19.13 -12.20
N ASP A 185 4.76 -20.37 -11.72
CA ASP A 185 4.56 -21.57 -12.55
C ASP A 185 3.14 -21.64 -13.11
N GLU A 186 2.15 -21.37 -12.28
CA GLU A 186 0.73 -21.40 -12.68
C GLU A 186 0.39 -20.28 -13.68
N ILE A 187 0.89 -19.06 -13.46
CA ILE A 187 0.77 -17.93 -14.40
C ILE A 187 1.34 -18.32 -15.77
N LEU A 188 2.55 -18.94 -15.79
CA LEU A 188 3.21 -19.36 -17.02
C LEU A 188 2.48 -20.54 -17.68
N ARG A 189 2.02 -21.51 -16.91
CA ARG A 189 1.26 -22.68 -17.38
C ARG A 189 -0.05 -22.27 -18.08
N ARG A 190 -0.77 -21.29 -17.52
CA ARG A 190 -2.00 -20.73 -18.14
C ARG A 190 -1.69 -19.75 -19.28
N GLY A 191 -0.44 -19.43 -19.54
CA GLY A 191 -0.04 -18.50 -20.61
C GLY A 191 -0.52 -17.06 -20.37
N LEU A 192 -0.77 -16.65 -19.12
CA LEU A 192 -1.24 -15.30 -18.79
C LEU A 192 -0.13 -14.28 -19.03
N LYS A 193 -0.46 -13.23 -19.78
CA LYS A 193 0.51 -12.17 -20.16
C LYS A 193 0.04 -10.82 -19.65
N PHE A 194 0.70 -10.32 -18.61
CA PHE A 194 0.43 -9.03 -18.00
C PHE A 194 1.68 -8.52 -17.26
N GLU A 195 1.74 -7.23 -17.03
CA GLU A 195 2.77 -6.64 -16.15
C GLU A 195 2.28 -6.54 -14.72
N TRP A 196 3.12 -6.86 -13.76
CA TRP A 196 2.79 -6.73 -12.35
C TRP A 196 3.91 -6.18 -11.50
N VAL A 197 3.52 -5.67 -10.35
CA VAL A 197 4.36 -5.00 -9.35
C VAL A 197 4.07 -5.62 -8.00
N ALA A 198 5.07 -5.71 -7.15
CA ALA A 198 4.93 -6.26 -5.80
C ALA A 198 5.62 -5.40 -4.74
N ASN A 199 5.06 -5.40 -3.52
CA ASN A 199 5.73 -4.92 -2.33
C ASN A 199 6.41 -6.09 -1.62
N THR A 200 7.63 -5.88 -1.12
CA THR A 200 8.32 -6.88 -0.31
C THR A 200 9.45 -6.28 0.52
N ARG A 201 10.09 -7.13 1.33
CA ARG A 201 11.30 -6.83 2.10
C ARG A 201 12.56 -7.30 1.37
N ALA A 202 13.67 -6.63 1.63
CA ALA A 202 14.95 -6.93 0.99
C ALA A 202 15.49 -8.34 1.34
N ASP A 203 15.21 -8.84 2.54
CA ASP A 203 15.61 -10.18 3.02
C ASP A 203 14.70 -11.32 2.51
N CYS A 204 13.54 -10.97 1.90
CA CYS A 204 12.57 -11.95 1.42
C CYS A 204 12.74 -12.29 -0.08
N VAL A 205 13.84 -11.93 -0.70
CA VAL A 205 14.13 -12.22 -2.12
C VAL A 205 15.47 -12.93 -2.29
N ASP A 206 15.60 -13.64 -3.42
CA ASP A 206 16.86 -14.14 -3.93
C ASP A 206 16.85 -14.09 -5.46
N TYR A 207 18.01 -14.31 -6.07
CA TYR A 207 18.13 -14.17 -7.52
C TYR A 207 17.30 -15.20 -8.32
N PRO A 208 17.23 -16.50 -7.95
CA PRO A 208 16.35 -17.47 -8.61
C PRO A 208 14.88 -17.06 -8.59
N LEU A 209 14.37 -16.61 -7.43
CA LEU A 209 13.00 -16.14 -7.28
C LEU A 209 12.74 -14.93 -8.19
N LEU A 210 13.61 -13.93 -8.13
CA LEU A 210 13.48 -12.70 -8.94
C LEU A 210 13.47 -13.00 -10.44
N LYS A 211 14.33 -13.93 -10.90
CA LYS A 211 14.33 -14.38 -12.31
C LYS A 211 13.01 -15.05 -12.68
N HIS A 212 12.47 -15.87 -11.78
CA HIS A 212 11.19 -16.54 -12.02
C HIS A 212 10.03 -15.53 -12.07
N MET A 213 9.97 -14.61 -11.11
CA MET A 213 9.01 -13.52 -11.10
C MET A 213 9.07 -12.68 -12.39
N HIS A 214 10.29 -12.36 -12.86
CA HIS A 214 10.47 -11.63 -14.10
C HIS A 214 9.88 -12.37 -15.32
N ARG A 215 10.12 -13.69 -15.42
CA ARG A 215 9.55 -14.53 -16.48
C ARG A 215 8.02 -14.55 -16.43
N ALA A 216 7.44 -14.55 -15.22
CA ALA A 216 5.99 -14.52 -15.00
C ALA A 216 5.38 -13.11 -15.13
N GLY A 217 6.13 -12.09 -15.56
CA GLY A 217 5.59 -10.75 -15.84
C GLY A 217 5.90 -9.68 -14.79
N CYS A 218 6.63 -9.99 -13.71
CA CYS A 218 7.04 -8.96 -12.73
C CYS A 218 7.97 -7.93 -13.38
N ARG A 219 7.65 -6.66 -13.24
CA ARG A 219 8.45 -5.57 -13.82
C ARG A 219 8.98 -4.61 -12.79
N ARG A 220 8.36 -4.51 -11.64
CA ARG A 220 8.78 -3.62 -10.56
C ARG A 220 8.61 -4.30 -9.21
N ILE A 221 9.56 -4.08 -8.31
CA ILE A 221 9.44 -4.45 -6.90
C ILE A 221 9.64 -3.19 -6.07
N TYR A 222 8.79 -3.02 -5.08
CA TYR A 222 8.81 -1.93 -4.13
C TYR A 222 9.31 -2.45 -2.78
N TYR A 223 10.42 -1.90 -2.33
CA TYR A 223 11.08 -2.27 -1.08
C TYR A 223 10.90 -1.19 -0.02
N GLY A 224 10.45 -1.56 1.16
CA GLY A 224 10.58 -0.72 2.34
C GLY A 224 11.98 -0.88 2.93
N TRP A 225 12.90 0.04 2.64
CA TRP A 225 14.22 0.08 3.27
C TRP A 225 14.20 0.89 4.55
N GLU A 226 13.46 1.99 4.52
CA GLU A 226 13.29 3.02 5.52
C GLU A 226 14.56 3.83 5.76
N SER A 227 15.73 3.20 5.96
CA SER A 227 17.03 3.87 6.13
C SER A 227 18.16 3.03 5.53
N GLY A 228 19.31 3.65 5.31
CA GLY A 228 20.58 2.99 5.02
C GLY A 228 21.54 3.01 6.21
N SER A 229 21.21 3.67 7.32
CA SER A 229 21.96 3.65 8.56
C SER A 229 21.55 2.43 9.40
N GLN A 230 22.52 1.60 9.83
CA GLN A 230 22.23 0.46 10.69
C GLN A 230 21.57 0.89 11.99
N ARG A 231 22.05 1.96 12.60
CA ARG A 231 21.48 2.51 13.83
C ARG A 231 20.00 2.86 13.65
N MET A 232 19.61 3.47 12.53
CA MET A 232 18.22 3.81 12.25
C MET A 232 17.37 2.56 11.94
N LEU A 233 17.93 1.57 11.25
CA LEU A 233 17.25 0.29 11.02
C LEU A 233 16.93 -0.41 12.34
N ASP A 234 17.85 -0.32 13.32
CA ASP A 234 17.66 -0.89 14.66
C ASP A 234 16.60 -0.13 15.47
N VAL A 235 16.64 1.22 15.45
CA VAL A 235 15.61 2.08 16.08
C VAL A 235 14.22 1.75 15.53
N LEU A 236 14.10 1.59 14.23
CA LEU A 236 12.83 1.29 13.56
C LEU A 236 12.40 -0.19 13.68
N LYS A 237 13.20 -1.03 14.35
CA LYS A 237 13.03 -2.49 14.43
C LYS A 237 12.79 -3.12 13.06
N LYS A 238 13.60 -2.68 12.09
CA LYS A 238 13.45 -3.14 10.71
C LYS A 238 14.05 -4.53 10.49
N ASP A 239 14.98 -4.98 11.36
CA ASP A 239 15.69 -6.27 11.27
C ASP A 239 16.29 -6.47 9.87
N LEU A 240 16.98 -5.46 9.35
CA LEU A 240 17.73 -5.47 8.09
C LEU A 240 19.12 -4.88 8.29
N THR A 241 20.04 -5.22 7.39
CA THR A 241 21.34 -4.56 7.31
C THR A 241 21.53 -3.85 5.97
N PRO A 242 22.40 -2.83 5.89
CA PRO A 242 22.73 -2.16 4.65
C PRO A 242 23.19 -3.11 3.53
N GLU A 243 23.92 -4.17 3.87
CA GLU A 243 24.40 -5.17 2.92
C GLU A 243 23.25 -5.95 2.28
N VAL A 244 22.27 -6.37 3.08
CA VAL A 244 21.06 -7.07 2.60
C VAL A 244 20.30 -6.17 1.65
N ILE A 245 20.12 -4.91 2.00
CA ILE A 245 19.45 -3.89 1.19
C ILE A 245 20.14 -3.70 -0.17
N ILE A 246 21.48 -3.50 -0.15
CA ILE A 246 22.29 -3.33 -1.36
C ILE A 246 22.20 -4.56 -2.26
N ASN A 247 22.33 -5.75 -1.68
CA ASN A 247 22.32 -7.01 -2.42
C ASN A 247 20.95 -7.26 -3.06
N ALA A 248 19.85 -6.99 -2.35
CA ALA A 248 18.50 -7.14 -2.89
C ALA A 248 18.29 -6.26 -4.11
N ALA A 249 18.66 -4.97 -4.04
CA ALA A 249 18.54 -4.06 -5.19
C ALA A 249 19.37 -4.53 -6.40
N ARG A 250 20.61 -4.96 -6.16
CA ARG A 250 21.50 -5.45 -7.23
C ARG A 250 20.96 -6.71 -7.89
N MET A 251 20.47 -7.68 -7.10
CA MET A 251 19.87 -8.91 -7.61
C MET A 251 18.59 -8.61 -8.41
N THR A 252 17.73 -7.70 -7.93
CA THR A 252 16.51 -7.28 -8.59
C THR A 252 16.81 -6.72 -9.98
N ARG A 253 17.75 -5.80 -10.04
CA ARG A 253 18.20 -5.21 -11.30
C ARG A 253 18.81 -6.24 -12.25
N ARG A 254 19.69 -7.13 -11.74
CA ARG A 254 20.28 -8.21 -12.53
C ARG A 254 19.22 -9.17 -13.08
N ALA A 255 18.10 -9.35 -12.38
CA ALA A 255 16.97 -10.15 -12.85
C ALA A 255 16.12 -9.45 -13.92
N GLY A 256 16.38 -8.17 -14.24
CA GLY A 256 15.62 -7.40 -15.21
C GLY A 256 14.40 -6.68 -14.61
N ILE A 257 14.28 -6.64 -13.28
CA ILE A 257 13.17 -6.00 -12.55
C ILE A 257 13.62 -4.63 -12.03
N TRP A 258 12.76 -3.64 -12.06
CA TRP A 258 13.00 -2.33 -11.47
C TRP A 258 12.83 -2.36 -9.96
N ALA A 259 13.82 -1.86 -9.25
CA ALA A 259 13.77 -1.67 -7.82
C ALA A 259 13.32 -0.24 -7.49
N LYS A 260 12.17 -0.10 -6.84
CA LYS A 260 11.74 1.14 -6.20
C LYS A 260 11.89 0.98 -4.70
N VAL A 261 12.46 2.01 -4.04
CA VAL A 261 12.66 1.94 -2.60
C VAL A 261 11.94 3.07 -1.87
N TYR A 262 11.40 2.73 -0.73
CA TYR A 262 10.80 3.67 0.20
C TYR A 262 11.77 3.93 1.35
N LEU A 263 11.92 5.19 1.70
CA LEU A 263 12.76 5.68 2.79
C LEU A 263 11.94 6.61 3.68
N ILE A 264 12.36 6.69 4.92
CA ILE A 264 11.81 7.59 5.92
C ILE A 264 12.95 8.48 6.43
N VAL A 265 12.73 9.78 6.48
CA VAL A 265 13.63 10.76 7.13
C VAL A 265 12.93 11.38 8.33
N GLY A 266 13.68 11.83 9.31
CA GLY A 266 13.15 12.37 10.54
C GLY A 266 12.63 11.29 11.49
N SER A 267 13.16 10.08 11.40
CA SER A 267 12.91 9.03 12.39
C SER A 267 13.49 9.43 13.75
N PRO A 268 12.90 8.99 14.86
CA PRO A 268 13.34 9.41 16.19
C PRO A 268 14.84 9.28 16.41
N GLY A 269 15.48 10.37 16.84
CA GLY A 269 16.91 10.44 17.07
C GLY A 269 17.80 10.42 15.82
N GLU A 270 17.25 10.46 14.60
CA GLU A 270 18.04 10.50 13.36
C GLU A 270 18.96 11.73 13.33
N THR A 271 20.18 11.56 12.84
CA THR A 271 21.19 12.60 12.73
C THR A 271 21.63 12.83 11.27
N LYS A 272 22.32 13.91 11.00
CA LYS A 272 22.91 14.18 9.67
C LYS A 272 23.88 13.08 9.22
N ALA A 273 24.54 12.40 10.17
CA ALA A 273 25.40 11.27 9.86
C ALA A 273 24.60 10.06 9.34
N ASP A 274 23.45 9.75 9.96
CA ASP A 274 22.58 8.66 9.50
C ASP A 274 22.02 8.92 8.11
N VAL A 275 21.67 10.17 7.83
CA VAL A 275 21.25 10.60 6.49
C VAL A 275 22.35 10.38 5.46
N ALA A 276 23.60 10.76 5.80
CA ALA A 276 24.75 10.56 4.91
C ALA A 276 25.02 9.07 4.64
N GLU A 277 24.88 8.20 5.65
CA GLU A 277 24.95 6.74 5.46
C GLU A 277 23.84 6.25 4.53
N THR A 278 22.62 6.73 4.68
CA THR A 278 21.49 6.39 3.80
C THR A 278 21.76 6.81 2.35
N GLU A 279 22.29 8.02 2.13
CA GLU A 279 22.69 8.45 0.79
C GLU A 279 23.82 7.59 0.18
N LYS A 280 24.79 7.18 1.00
CA LYS A 280 25.85 6.26 0.58
C LYS A 280 25.29 4.91 0.14
N VAL A 281 24.37 4.33 0.93
CA VAL A 281 23.71 3.05 0.59
C VAL A 281 22.89 3.17 -0.69
N LEU A 282 22.16 4.27 -0.88
CA LEU A 282 21.43 4.54 -2.13
C LEU A 282 22.36 4.51 -3.35
N ARG A 283 23.52 5.17 -3.28
CA ARG A 283 24.49 5.19 -4.38
C ARG A 283 25.11 3.83 -4.64
N LEU A 284 25.42 3.05 -3.58
CA LEU A 284 25.99 1.70 -3.69
C LEU A 284 24.99 0.70 -4.29
N ALA A 285 23.74 0.81 -3.94
CA ALA A 285 22.66 -0.07 -4.38
C ALA A 285 22.11 0.32 -5.76
N GLY A 286 21.98 1.62 -6.04
CA GLY A 286 21.49 2.19 -7.27
C GLY A 286 20.06 1.75 -7.63
N PRO A 287 19.06 1.90 -6.76
CA PRO A 287 17.69 1.56 -7.11
C PRO A 287 17.18 2.43 -8.28
N ASP A 288 16.20 1.93 -9.02
CA ASP A 288 15.68 2.65 -10.20
C ASP A 288 14.83 3.87 -9.82
N LEU A 289 14.15 3.79 -8.70
CA LEU A 289 13.29 4.84 -8.18
C LEU A 289 13.42 4.91 -6.66
N ILE A 290 13.36 6.12 -6.13
CA ILE A 290 13.27 6.34 -4.68
C ILE A 290 12.03 7.15 -4.34
N ARG A 291 11.46 6.88 -3.19
CA ARG A 291 10.45 7.71 -2.55
C ARG A 291 10.82 7.90 -1.10
N ILE A 292 10.88 9.14 -0.67
CA ILE A 292 11.23 9.51 0.69
C ILE A 292 10.01 10.17 1.33
N SER A 293 9.64 9.69 2.51
CA SER A 293 8.59 10.25 3.35
C SER A 293 9.21 10.83 4.63
N VAL A 294 8.56 11.81 5.23
CA VAL A 294 8.91 12.24 6.59
C VAL A 294 8.25 11.28 7.58
N PHE A 295 8.98 10.92 8.64
CA PHE A 295 8.47 10.06 9.70
C PHE A 295 7.23 10.69 10.34
N ASN A 296 6.21 9.87 10.54
CA ASN A 296 4.98 10.29 11.21
C ASN A 296 4.47 9.12 12.06
N PRO A 297 4.46 9.24 13.38
CA PRO A 297 3.86 8.24 14.23
C PRO A 297 2.38 8.08 13.90
N LEU A 298 1.93 6.86 13.70
CA LEU A 298 0.53 6.56 13.42
C LEU A 298 -0.13 5.98 14.67
N ILE A 299 -1.35 6.41 14.95
CA ILE A 299 -2.13 5.89 16.07
C ILE A 299 -2.22 4.35 16.02
N GLY A 300 -2.10 3.68 17.17
CA GLY A 300 -2.05 2.23 17.28
C GLY A 300 -0.71 1.60 16.87
N THR A 301 0.36 2.38 16.82
CA THR A 301 1.71 1.86 16.60
C THR A 301 2.60 2.11 17.81
N GLU A 302 3.61 1.26 17.99
CA GLU A 302 4.61 1.45 19.07
C GLU A 302 5.27 2.85 19.00
N SER A 303 5.42 3.41 17.79
CA SER A 303 5.96 4.75 17.63
C SER A 303 5.00 5.85 18.10
N TRP A 304 3.70 5.63 18.01
CA TRP A 304 2.72 6.56 18.59
C TRP A 304 2.85 6.57 20.10
N ASP A 305 2.76 5.42 20.73
CA ASP A 305 2.81 5.29 22.20
C ASP A 305 4.12 5.84 22.78
N ALA A 306 5.24 5.64 22.07
CA ALA A 306 6.55 6.11 22.51
C ALA A 306 6.77 7.62 22.35
N TYR A 307 6.12 8.26 21.39
CA TYR A 307 6.42 9.65 20.97
C TYR A 307 5.19 10.57 20.95
N GLU A 308 4.06 10.16 21.51
CA GLU A 308 2.83 10.96 21.57
C GLU A 308 3.06 12.34 22.19
N ALA A 309 3.85 12.42 23.27
CA ALA A 309 4.20 13.68 23.93
C ALA A 309 4.98 14.66 23.02
N ASN A 310 5.58 14.17 21.95
CA ASN A 310 6.33 14.96 20.97
C ASN A 310 5.48 15.34 19.74
N LEU A 311 4.17 15.04 19.76
CA LEU A 311 3.29 15.35 18.65
C LEU A 311 2.71 16.75 18.77
N ASP A 312 2.64 17.44 17.66
CA ASP A 312 1.85 18.66 17.50
C ASP A 312 0.44 18.27 17.04
N MET A 313 -0.49 18.21 18.00
CA MET A 313 -1.86 17.75 17.76
C MET A 313 -2.63 18.68 16.81
N ASP A 314 -2.30 19.97 16.78
CA ASP A 314 -2.92 20.93 15.87
C ASP A 314 -2.46 20.66 14.41
N ASP A 315 -1.17 20.42 14.20
CA ASP A 315 -0.61 20.09 12.89
C ASP A 315 -1.06 18.67 12.42
N LEU A 316 -1.19 17.73 13.35
CA LEU A 316 -1.77 16.39 13.06
C LEU A 316 -3.20 16.49 12.55
N SER A 317 -4.05 17.33 13.14
CA SER A 317 -5.43 17.49 12.71
C SER A 317 -5.54 17.98 11.27
N GLU A 318 -4.58 18.76 10.80
CA GLU A 318 -4.53 19.31 9.45
C GLU A 318 -3.81 18.41 8.43
N ASN A 319 -2.74 17.73 8.84
CA ASN A 319 -1.77 17.11 7.95
C ASN A 319 -1.54 15.60 8.21
N TYR A 320 -2.36 14.94 8.99
CA TYR A 320 -2.19 13.57 9.50
C TYR A 320 -1.77 12.50 8.45
N VAL A 321 -1.87 12.77 7.18
CA VAL A 321 -1.54 11.80 6.10
C VAL A 321 -0.66 12.43 5.02
N SER A 322 0.12 13.44 5.34
CA SER A 322 1.07 13.97 4.37
C SER A 322 2.40 13.20 4.47
N SER A 323 2.77 12.47 3.43
CA SER A 323 4.13 11.88 3.33
C SER A 323 5.24 12.95 3.28
N ASN A 324 4.89 14.23 3.33
CA ASN A 324 5.78 15.36 3.17
C ASN A 324 5.98 16.17 4.45
N ARG A 325 5.07 16.05 5.41
CA ARG A 325 5.08 16.75 6.69
C ARG A 325 4.82 15.77 7.82
N SER A 326 5.25 16.10 9.01
CA SER A 326 5.03 15.33 10.21
C SER A 326 4.52 16.24 11.32
N GLY A 327 3.60 15.75 12.13
CA GLY A 327 3.29 16.36 13.44
C GLY A 327 4.31 16.00 14.52
N TYR A 328 5.31 15.18 14.25
CA TYR A 328 6.36 14.82 15.20
C TYR A 328 7.42 15.91 15.30
N ARG A 329 7.65 16.43 16.52
CA ARG A 329 8.72 17.39 16.81
C ARG A 329 10.03 16.63 16.99
N HIS A 330 10.85 16.64 15.93
CA HIS A 330 12.12 15.94 15.92
C HIS A 330 13.21 16.68 16.70
N GLU A 331 14.09 15.92 17.37
CA GLU A 331 15.13 16.45 18.26
C GLU A 331 16.24 17.21 17.50
N ASN A 332 16.59 16.77 16.29
CA ASN A 332 17.74 17.23 15.53
C ASN A 332 17.38 18.04 14.28
N PHE A 333 16.10 18.09 13.90
CA PHE A 333 15.65 18.74 12.68
C PHE A 333 14.33 19.50 12.91
N SER A 334 14.22 20.68 12.37
CA SER A 334 12.93 21.37 12.24
C SER A 334 12.10 20.76 11.10
N GLN A 335 10.82 21.04 11.05
CA GLN A 335 9.92 20.61 9.97
C GLN A 335 10.41 21.11 8.60
N ILE A 336 10.87 22.35 8.53
CA ILE A 336 11.40 22.96 7.28
C ILE A 336 12.65 22.20 6.83
N GLU A 337 13.56 21.91 7.76
CA GLU A 337 14.77 21.14 7.44
C GLU A 337 14.46 19.73 6.95
N LEU A 338 13.47 19.05 7.53
CA LEU A 338 13.05 17.72 7.08
C LEU A 338 12.44 17.74 5.67
N GLU A 339 11.61 18.74 5.36
CA GLU A 339 11.07 18.90 4.02
C GLU A 339 12.17 19.20 2.98
N GLU A 340 13.10 20.06 3.32
CA GLU A 340 14.25 20.39 2.46
C GLU A 340 15.18 19.19 2.30
N LEU A 341 15.51 18.49 3.39
CA LEU A 341 16.31 17.29 3.39
C LEU A 341 15.73 16.25 2.43
N ARG A 342 14.44 15.96 2.57
CA ARG A 342 13.72 15.03 1.68
C ARG A 342 13.83 15.45 0.21
N LYS A 343 13.57 16.72 -0.10
CA LYS A 343 13.65 17.27 -1.46
C LYS A 343 15.06 17.19 -2.01
N ASN A 344 16.06 17.53 -1.18
CA ASN A 344 17.46 17.55 -1.58
C ASN A 344 18.01 16.13 -1.81
N MET A 345 17.67 15.16 -0.96
CA MET A 345 18.06 13.76 -1.17
C MET A 345 17.48 13.20 -2.48
N VAL A 346 16.20 13.47 -2.78
CA VAL A 346 15.60 13.03 -4.05
C VAL A 346 16.31 13.67 -5.23
N ARG A 347 16.49 15.00 -5.23
CA ARG A 347 17.16 15.71 -6.33
C ARG A 347 18.62 15.29 -6.50
N SER A 348 19.35 15.09 -5.39
CA SER A 348 20.75 14.63 -5.40
C SER A 348 20.86 13.23 -5.99
N TYR A 349 19.97 12.32 -5.57
CA TYR A 349 19.93 10.98 -6.10
C TYR A 349 19.56 10.95 -7.59
N GLU A 350 18.54 11.67 -8.00
CA GLU A 350 18.11 11.74 -9.40
C GLU A 350 19.22 12.31 -10.28
N ARG A 351 19.87 13.39 -9.88
CA ARG A 351 21.03 13.94 -10.64
C ARG A 351 22.14 12.91 -10.78
N TRP A 352 22.52 12.24 -9.68
CA TRP A 352 23.55 11.21 -9.71
C TRP A 352 23.12 10.02 -10.58
N TYR A 353 21.89 9.54 -10.43
CA TYR A 353 21.36 8.41 -11.18
C TYR A 353 21.26 8.69 -12.68
N TYR A 354 20.83 9.88 -13.04
CA TYR A 354 20.65 10.28 -14.44
C TYR A 354 21.93 10.72 -15.13
N ALA A 355 22.95 11.15 -14.41
CA ALA A 355 24.28 11.45 -14.95
C ALA A 355 25.07 10.18 -15.32
N MET A 356 24.65 9.01 -14.83
CA MET A 356 25.40 7.76 -15.07
C MET A 356 25.11 7.13 -16.43
N PRO A 357 26.17 6.61 -17.13
CA PRO A 357 26.03 5.86 -18.38
C PRO A 357 25.10 4.64 -18.30
N GLN A 358 24.88 4.11 -17.10
CA GLN A 358 23.96 2.99 -16.82
C GLN A 358 22.52 3.23 -17.26
N ARG A 359 22.09 4.50 -17.41
CA ARG A 359 20.78 4.86 -17.93
C ARG A 359 20.60 4.46 -19.40
N LEU A 360 21.61 4.71 -20.22
CA LEU A 360 21.57 4.30 -21.63
C LEU A 360 21.44 2.78 -21.76
N ARG A 361 22.16 2.03 -20.91
CA ARG A 361 22.07 0.58 -20.88
C ARG A 361 20.67 0.07 -20.52
N ARG A 362 19.97 0.69 -19.56
CA ARG A 362 18.62 0.27 -19.15
C ARG A 362 17.52 0.72 -20.08
N VAL A 363 17.65 1.87 -20.70
CA VAL A 363 16.76 2.28 -21.79
C VAL A 363 16.88 1.30 -22.94
N TRP A 364 18.11 0.84 -23.23
CA TRP A 364 18.38 -0.18 -24.25
C TRP A 364 17.82 -1.56 -23.85
N GLU A 365 18.08 -2.02 -22.64
CA GLU A 365 17.55 -3.29 -22.10
C GLU A 365 16.02 -3.31 -22.13
N ARG A 366 15.40 -2.16 -21.85
CA ARG A 366 13.95 -1.98 -21.91
C ARG A 366 13.44 -1.90 -23.35
N ALA A 367 14.14 -1.22 -24.23
CA ALA A 367 13.80 -1.17 -25.67
C ALA A 367 13.91 -2.55 -26.30
N LEU A 368 14.94 -3.32 -25.98
CA LEU A 368 15.09 -4.71 -26.42
C LEU A 368 13.94 -5.58 -25.88
N TYR A 369 13.59 -5.45 -24.58
CA TYR A 369 12.45 -6.19 -24.05
C TYR A 369 11.15 -5.91 -24.80
N TYR A 370 10.86 -4.66 -25.09
CA TYR A 370 9.65 -4.29 -25.84
C TYR A 370 9.73 -4.67 -27.33
N SER A 371 10.91 -4.77 -27.90
CA SER A 371 11.10 -5.27 -29.27
C SER A 371 10.84 -6.79 -29.36
N GLU A 372 11.23 -7.54 -28.33
CA GLU A 372 10.98 -8.97 -28.21
C GLU A 372 9.53 -9.30 -27.79
N ASN A 373 8.80 -8.32 -27.25
CA ASN A 373 7.41 -8.45 -26.82
C ASN A 373 6.51 -7.36 -27.45
N PRO A 374 6.33 -7.36 -28.76
CA PRO A 374 5.72 -6.25 -29.52
C PRO A 374 4.25 -5.96 -29.15
N LEU A 375 3.51 -6.95 -28.63
CA LEU A 375 2.13 -6.76 -28.17
C LEU A 375 2.04 -5.82 -26.96
N TYR A 376 3.01 -5.88 -26.04
CA TYR A 376 3.10 -4.99 -24.89
C TYR A 376 3.73 -3.64 -25.24
N GLY A 377 4.75 -3.64 -26.06
CA GLY A 377 5.47 -2.44 -26.48
C GLY A 377 4.59 -1.47 -27.26
N ARG A 378 3.78 -1.95 -28.20
CA ARG A 378 2.89 -1.10 -29.02
C ARG A 378 1.82 -0.40 -28.20
N LYS A 379 1.14 -1.12 -27.27
CA LYS A 379 0.09 -0.53 -26.42
C LYS A 379 0.65 0.55 -25.49
N ARG A 380 1.84 0.36 -24.90
CA ARG A 380 2.42 1.27 -23.91
C ARG A 380 3.17 2.45 -24.51
N VAL A 381 4.02 2.20 -25.51
CA VAL A 381 4.74 3.27 -26.22
C VAL A 381 3.74 4.15 -26.96
N GLY A 382 2.74 3.57 -27.61
CA GLY A 382 1.68 4.31 -28.26
C GLY A 382 0.88 5.21 -27.32
N ARG A 383 0.59 4.76 -26.10
CA ARG A 383 -0.05 5.60 -25.06
C ARG A 383 0.86 6.70 -24.52
N MET A 384 2.14 6.39 -24.30
CA MET A 384 3.11 7.39 -23.78
C MET A 384 3.45 8.52 -24.79
N ILE A 385 3.41 8.24 -26.09
CA ILE A 385 3.73 9.21 -27.13
C ILE A 385 2.50 9.73 -27.89
N GLY A 386 1.29 9.42 -27.40
CA GLY A 386 0.03 9.92 -27.98
C GLY A 386 -0.31 9.36 -29.37
N LEU A 387 0.36 8.30 -29.83
CA LEU A 387 0.11 7.67 -31.13
C LEU A 387 -1.05 6.64 -31.10
N VAL A 388 -1.55 6.28 -29.93
CA VAL A 388 -2.78 5.52 -29.76
C VAL A 388 -3.85 6.51 -29.30
N PRO A 389 -4.91 6.75 -30.09
CA PRO A 389 -5.98 7.62 -29.66
C PRO A 389 -6.61 7.09 -28.35
N PRO A 390 -7.09 7.97 -27.47
CA PRO A 390 -7.88 7.56 -26.32
C PRO A 390 -9.07 6.72 -26.82
N PRO A 391 -9.54 5.73 -26.05
CA PRO A 391 -10.71 4.96 -26.42
C PRO A 391 -11.87 5.92 -26.72
N GLN A 392 -12.55 5.68 -27.85
CA GLN A 392 -13.68 6.53 -28.26
C GLN A 392 -14.70 6.58 -27.12
N ARG A 393 -15.08 7.78 -26.72
CA ARG A 393 -16.13 8.01 -25.75
C ARG A 393 -17.43 7.45 -26.31
N HIS A 394 -17.90 6.32 -25.79
CA HIS A 394 -19.32 5.99 -25.89
C HIS A 394 -20.04 7.00 -24.99
N VAL A 395 -20.59 8.03 -25.62
CA VAL A 395 -21.57 8.92 -24.99
C VAL A 395 -22.77 8.05 -24.68
N VAL A 396 -22.93 7.67 -23.42
CA VAL A 396 -24.20 7.15 -22.94
C VAL A 396 -25.16 8.34 -22.92
N THR A 397 -25.92 8.48 -23.98
CA THR A 397 -27.08 9.36 -23.98
C THR A 397 -28.09 8.80 -22.98
N SER A 398 -28.22 9.50 -21.86
CA SER A 398 -29.33 9.32 -20.94
C SER A 398 -30.63 9.63 -21.67
N HIS A 399 -31.43 8.63 -21.93
CA HIS A 399 -32.84 8.79 -22.15
C HIS A 399 -33.59 8.35 -20.88
N HIS A 400 -34.19 9.34 -20.24
CA HIS A 400 -35.25 9.37 -19.21
C HIS A 400 -35.01 8.56 -17.92
#